data_7ac1d3577cc84b9f59b0811655a11685
#
_entry.id   7ac1d3577cc84b9f59b0811655a11685
#
_cell.length_a   1.000
_cell.length_b   1.000
_cell.length_c   1.000
_cell.angle_alpha   90.00
_cell.angle_beta   90.00
_cell.angle_gamma   90.00
#
_symmetry.space_group_name_H-M   'P 1'
#
loop_
_entity.id
_entity.type
_entity.pdbx_description
1 polymer ?
#
loop_
_entity_poly.entity_id
_entity_poly.type
_entity_poly.pdbx_seq_one_letter_code
_entity_poly.pdbx_strand_id
1 'polypeptide(L)'
;MPKGESPSEVPALRWEETPHPESSSLFPASRRLERLGIVAYTNVAPLHWGLQPWETASFVRGVPTELNRKLLAGEIDLTLISSYEFLQHRHQLRALPDFSIATLGPVYSVMLFHWCPWQELDGARIAVTTHSATSVELLRVLLNERNLSAELLPCEPYLPAMLQHHEAALLIGDSALTEAVLRRSIDGRQPLVTDLGEAWYALTHLPFTFAVWASRRNSPPSPRLVAELRSARERGLGHLAAVAAAEAHKLDLPVGIVQRYLANFRYYLEPPDRDGLVTFGERAVPGFRASELEFWEL
;
A
#
# COMPACT_ATOMS: atom_id res chain seq x y z
N MET A 1 26.36 -22.53 39.42
CA MET A 1 25.28 -21.70 38.86
C MET A 1 25.93 -20.49 38.20
N PRO A 2 26.06 -20.41 36.86
CA PRO A 2 26.51 -19.19 36.21
C PRO A 2 25.29 -18.27 36.00
N LYS A 3 25.52 -16.99 36.24
CA LYS A 3 24.54 -15.91 36.10
C LYS A 3 24.23 -15.69 34.61
N GLY A 4 22.93 -15.62 34.29
CA GLY A 4 22.46 -15.34 32.95
C GLY A 4 22.81 -13.91 32.51
N GLU A 5 23.32 -13.81 31.31
CA GLU A 5 23.48 -12.56 30.59
C GLU A 5 22.09 -12.12 30.08
N SER A 6 21.73 -10.89 30.38
CA SER A 6 20.52 -10.25 29.87
C SER A 6 20.66 -9.97 28.36
N PRO A 7 19.56 -10.06 27.60
CA PRO A 7 19.61 -9.73 26.19
C PRO A 7 19.93 -8.24 26.00
N SER A 8 20.86 -7.95 25.09
CA SER A 8 21.22 -6.60 24.67
C SER A 8 19.99 -5.85 24.12
N GLU A 9 19.68 -4.72 24.73
CA GLU A 9 18.65 -3.80 24.28
C GLU A 9 18.94 -3.33 22.86
N VAL A 10 18.03 -3.61 21.94
CA VAL A 10 18.01 -2.99 20.61
C VAL A 10 17.60 -1.52 20.81
N PRO A 11 18.38 -0.53 20.36
CA PRO A 11 18.05 0.86 20.59
C PRO A 11 16.71 1.23 19.93
N ALA A 12 15.76 1.63 20.73
CA ALA A 12 14.55 2.27 20.24
C ALA A 12 14.93 3.58 19.53
N LEU A 13 14.64 3.67 18.23
CA LEU A 13 14.87 4.87 17.43
C LEU A 13 14.02 6.02 17.97
N ARG A 14 14.61 6.90 18.76
CA ARG A 14 14.02 8.19 19.12
C ARG A 14 14.20 9.13 17.94
N TRP A 15 13.08 9.64 17.43
CA TRP A 15 13.04 10.66 16.41
C TRP A 15 12.87 12.02 17.10
N GLU A 16 13.95 12.77 17.23
CA GLU A 16 13.88 14.18 17.60
C GLU A 16 13.62 15.01 16.34
N GLU A 17 12.64 15.88 16.41
CA GLU A 17 12.42 16.91 15.38
C GLU A 17 13.65 17.82 15.34
N THR A 18 14.40 17.80 14.25
CA THR A 18 15.52 18.71 14.05
C THR A 18 15.01 20.10 13.67
N PRO A 19 15.47 21.18 14.32
CA PRO A 19 15.13 22.54 13.94
C PRO A 19 15.75 22.90 12.58
N HIS A 20 15.00 23.66 11.78
CA HIS A 20 15.45 24.18 10.50
C HIS A 20 16.70 25.08 10.67
N PRO A 21 17.79 24.84 9.93
CA PRO A 21 18.88 25.82 9.88
C PRO A 21 18.51 26.96 8.92
N GLU A 22 18.56 28.18 9.42
CA GLU A 22 18.52 29.38 8.61
C GLU A 22 19.79 29.56 7.76
N SER A 23 19.57 30.06 6.59
CA SER A 23 20.46 30.37 5.48
C SER A 23 21.90 30.81 5.77
N SER A 24 22.86 30.24 5.05
CA SER A 24 23.98 31.00 4.48
C SER A 24 24.44 30.38 3.15
N SER A 25 24.42 31.22 2.11
CA SER A 25 24.73 30.95 0.72
C SER A 25 26.21 30.75 0.49
N LEU A 26 26.63 29.52 0.23
CA LEU A 26 27.90 29.17 -0.45
C LEU A 26 27.85 27.67 -0.89
N PHE A 27 26.88 27.31 -1.74
CA PHE A 27 26.88 25.99 -2.38
C PHE A 27 26.72 26.11 -3.90
N PRO A 28 27.49 25.30 -4.70
CA PRO A 28 27.29 25.22 -6.14
C PRO A 28 25.92 24.59 -6.40
N ALA A 29 25.21 25.09 -7.41
CA ALA A 29 23.88 24.74 -7.91
C ALA A 29 23.08 23.85 -6.92
N SER A 30 22.16 24.45 -6.18
CA SER A 30 21.38 23.82 -5.11
C SER A 30 20.89 22.44 -5.54
N ARG A 31 21.46 21.39 -4.98
CA ARG A 31 20.93 20.03 -5.11
C ARG A 31 19.51 20.09 -4.54
N ARG A 32 18.53 19.96 -5.43
CA ARG A 32 17.11 19.98 -5.05
C ARG A 32 16.86 18.94 -4.00
N LEU A 33 16.26 19.32 -2.87
CA LEU A 33 15.78 18.39 -1.85
C LEU A 33 14.61 17.59 -2.42
N GLU A 34 14.75 16.27 -2.49
CA GLU A 34 13.68 15.35 -2.87
C GLU A 34 12.89 14.94 -1.64
N ARG A 35 11.57 15.09 -1.69
CA ARG A 35 10.65 14.73 -0.61
C ARG A 35 9.98 13.40 -0.96
N LEU A 36 10.34 12.35 -0.23
CA LEU A 36 9.88 11.00 -0.45
C LEU A 36 8.68 10.68 0.47
N GLY A 37 7.54 10.36 -0.11
CA GLY A 37 6.39 9.84 0.63
C GLY A 37 6.58 8.37 0.98
N ILE A 38 6.52 8.05 2.28
CA ILE A 38 6.64 6.69 2.81
C ILE A 38 5.28 6.25 3.37
N VAL A 39 4.66 5.28 2.73
CA VAL A 39 3.43 4.65 3.22
C VAL A 39 3.73 3.88 4.50
N ALA A 40 2.88 4.05 5.51
CA ALA A 40 3.09 3.52 6.86
C ALA A 40 2.41 2.16 7.10
N TYR A 41 2.32 1.30 6.08
CA TYR A 41 1.76 -0.05 6.21
C TYR A 41 2.84 -1.13 6.17
N THR A 42 2.59 -2.23 6.86
CA THR A 42 3.48 -3.39 6.96
C THR A 42 3.89 -3.96 5.60
N ASN A 43 2.99 -4.02 4.61
CA ASN A 43 3.30 -4.58 3.28
C ASN A 43 4.36 -3.80 2.50
N VAL A 44 4.62 -2.55 2.82
CA VAL A 44 5.68 -1.74 2.17
C VAL A 44 6.99 -1.72 2.96
N ALA A 45 7.03 -2.26 4.16
CA ALA A 45 8.24 -2.27 4.99
C ALA A 45 9.48 -2.82 4.27
N PRO A 46 9.42 -3.90 3.46
CA PRO A 46 10.58 -4.38 2.70
C PRO A 46 11.13 -3.35 1.71
N LEU A 47 10.29 -2.47 1.13
CA LEU A 47 10.72 -1.51 0.12
C LEU A 47 11.53 -0.33 0.67
N HIS A 48 11.48 -0.10 1.97
CA HIS A 48 12.22 0.99 2.60
C HIS A 48 13.06 0.53 3.81
N TRP A 49 13.33 -0.78 3.94
CA TRP A 49 14.12 -1.33 5.02
C TRP A 49 15.53 -0.75 5.07
N GLY A 50 15.88 -0.15 6.20
CA GLY A 50 17.18 0.51 6.38
C GLY A 50 17.37 1.79 5.55
N LEU A 51 16.33 2.29 4.88
CA LEU A 51 16.38 3.58 4.21
C LEU A 51 16.37 4.71 5.25
N GLN A 52 17.30 5.65 5.13
CA GLN A 52 17.43 6.80 6.01
C GLN A 52 17.41 8.09 5.18
N PRO A 53 16.92 9.22 5.71
CA PRO A 53 17.09 10.52 5.08
C PRO A 53 18.57 10.86 4.88
N TRP A 54 18.87 11.63 3.85
CA TRP A 54 20.21 12.17 3.59
C TRP A 54 20.12 13.64 3.13
N GLU A 55 21.26 14.31 2.94
CA GLU A 55 21.33 15.75 2.64
C GLU A 55 20.36 16.27 1.56
N THR A 56 20.04 15.42 0.58
CA THR A 56 19.16 15.79 -0.54
C THR A 56 17.87 14.99 -0.59
N ALA A 57 17.51 14.27 0.49
CA ALA A 57 16.23 13.56 0.59
C ALA A 57 15.66 13.62 2.00
N SER A 58 14.40 13.99 2.09
CA SER A 58 13.59 13.96 3.30
C SER A 58 12.40 13.04 3.14
N PHE A 59 11.84 12.56 4.24
CA PHE A 59 10.76 11.60 4.25
C PHE A 59 9.51 12.18 4.88
N VAL A 60 8.37 11.97 4.21
CA VAL A 60 7.04 12.31 4.68
C VAL A 60 6.26 11.02 4.85
N ARG A 61 5.85 10.69 6.06
CA ARG A 61 5.06 9.49 6.36
C ARG A 61 3.57 9.81 6.30
N GLY A 62 2.77 8.85 5.86
CA GLY A 62 1.32 9.01 5.79
C GLY A 62 0.59 7.78 5.27
N VAL A 63 -0.74 7.86 5.25
CA VAL A 63 -1.59 6.87 4.59
C VAL A 63 -1.62 7.12 3.07
N PRO A 64 -1.95 6.10 2.24
CA PRO A 64 -1.91 6.23 0.79
C PRO A 64 -2.67 7.44 0.25
N THR A 65 -3.91 7.67 0.68
CA THR A 65 -4.75 8.79 0.19
C THR A 65 -4.14 10.16 0.48
N GLU A 66 -3.52 10.34 1.63
CA GLU A 66 -2.81 11.58 1.99
C GLU A 66 -1.57 11.79 1.10
N LEU A 67 -0.74 10.75 0.94
CA LEU A 67 0.48 10.83 0.13
C LEU A 67 0.17 11.01 -1.37
N ASN A 68 -0.88 10.38 -1.89
CA ASN A 68 -1.36 10.60 -3.26
C ASN A 68 -1.70 12.09 -3.48
N ARG A 69 -2.49 12.67 -2.57
CA ARG A 69 -2.84 14.09 -2.63
C ARG A 69 -1.58 14.99 -2.59
N LYS A 70 -0.64 14.70 -1.69
CA LYS A 70 0.62 15.44 -1.57
C LYS A 70 1.47 15.34 -2.83
N LEU A 71 1.54 14.18 -3.48
CA LEU A 71 2.26 14.00 -4.75
C LEU A 71 1.65 14.87 -5.86
N LEU A 72 0.34 14.81 -6.03
CA LEU A 72 -0.38 15.56 -7.05
C LEU A 72 -0.26 17.08 -6.81
N ALA A 73 -0.33 17.52 -5.56
CA ALA A 73 -0.13 18.93 -5.17
C ALA A 73 1.32 19.41 -5.27
N GLY A 74 2.30 18.52 -5.47
CA GLY A 74 3.71 18.88 -5.51
C GLY A 74 4.35 19.09 -4.15
N GLU A 75 3.69 18.69 -3.07
CA GLU A 75 4.20 18.74 -1.71
C GLU A 75 5.25 17.67 -1.44
N ILE A 76 5.20 16.54 -2.15
CA ILE A 76 6.24 15.51 -2.22
C ILE A 76 6.60 15.21 -3.68
N ASP A 77 7.75 14.59 -3.91
CA ASP A 77 8.32 14.43 -5.24
C ASP A 77 8.18 13.02 -5.78
N LEU A 78 8.20 12.00 -4.90
CA LEU A 78 8.05 10.59 -5.24
C LEU A 78 7.32 9.87 -4.10
N THR A 79 6.41 8.97 -4.41
CA THR A 79 5.78 8.08 -3.43
C THR A 79 5.28 6.78 -4.07
N LEU A 80 5.00 5.81 -3.23
CA LEU A 80 4.22 4.64 -3.63
C LEU A 80 2.75 5.06 -3.75
N ILE A 81 2.35 5.43 -4.98
CA ILE A 81 0.97 5.88 -5.27
C ILE A 81 0.08 4.66 -5.51
N SER A 82 -1.16 4.73 -5.04
CA SER A 82 -2.12 3.67 -5.28
C SER A 82 -2.48 3.56 -6.76
N SER A 83 -2.71 2.35 -7.25
CA SER A 83 -2.87 2.07 -8.69
C SER A 83 -4.02 2.86 -9.31
N TYR A 84 -5.18 2.95 -8.64
CA TYR A 84 -6.30 3.73 -9.17
C TYR A 84 -5.94 5.20 -9.37
N GLU A 85 -5.29 5.83 -8.38
CA GLU A 85 -4.85 7.22 -8.48
C GLU A 85 -3.78 7.40 -9.59
N PHE A 86 -2.85 6.46 -9.72
CA PHE A 86 -1.88 6.48 -10.83
C PHE A 86 -2.58 6.42 -12.19
N LEU A 87 -3.55 5.53 -12.36
CA LEU A 87 -4.31 5.37 -13.60
C LEU A 87 -5.20 6.58 -13.91
N GLN A 88 -5.83 7.16 -12.92
CA GLN A 88 -6.64 8.39 -13.05
C GLN A 88 -5.77 9.59 -13.47
N HIS A 89 -4.58 9.71 -12.89
CA HIS A 89 -3.66 10.83 -13.12
C HIS A 89 -2.49 10.48 -14.05
N ARG A 90 -2.62 9.43 -14.87
CA ARG A 90 -1.59 8.92 -15.78
C ARG A 90 -0.97 9.97 -16.70
N HIS A 91 -1.73 11.01 -17.07
CA HIS A 91 -1.22 12.11 -17.90
C HIS A 91 -0.30 13.08 -17.14
N GLN A 92 -0.30 13.04 -15.80
CA GLN A 92 0.50 13.89 -14.92
C GLN A 92 1.68 13.13 -14.30
N LEU A 93 1.63 11.80 -14.29
CA LEU A 93 2.54 10.92 -13.56
C LEU A 93 3.34 10.02 -14.50
N ARG A 94 4.53 9.60 -14.02
CA ARG A 94 5.31 8.48 -14.55
C ARG A 94 5.71 7.55 -13.41
N ALA A 95 5.61 6.24 -13.63
CA ALA A 95 6.00 5.25 -12.65
C ALA A 95 7.48 4.84 -12.82
N LEU A 96 8.09 4.36 -11.73
CA LEU A 96 9.34 3.62 -11.79
C LEU A 96 9.07 2.24 -12.43
N PRO A 97 9.93 1.76 -13.32
CA PRO A 97 9.62 0.59 -14.16
C PRO A 97 9.70 -0.76 -13.43
N ASP A 98 10.29 -0.79 -12.24
CA ASP A 98 10.73 -2.02 -11.57
C ASP A 98 10.24 -2.17 -10.12
N PHE A 99 9.23 -1.39 -9.71
CA PHE A 99 8.68 -1.47 -8.35
C PHE A 99 7.16 -1.64 -8.35
N SER A 100 6.68 -2.54 -7.51
CA SER A 100 5.24 -2.69 -7.25
C SER A 100 4.95 -3.11 -5.82
N ILE A 101 3.70 -2.98 -5.45
CA ILE A 101 3.03 -3.76 -4.42
C ILE A 101 1.93 -4.53 -5.13
N ALA A 102 2.16 -5.80 -5.42
CA ALA A 102 1.21 -6.65 -6.12
C ALA A 102 1.10 -8.02 -5.44
N THR A 103 0.03 -8.77 -5.72
CA THR A 103 -0.11 -10.17 -5.34
C THR A 103 -0.69 -10.98 -6.48
N LEU A 104 -0.33 -12.26 -6.56
CA LEU A 104 -0.98 -13.24 -7.41
C LEU A 104 -1.90 -14.10 -6.54
N GLY A 105 -3.20 -13.80 -6.55
CA GLY A 105 -4.16 -14.40 -5.63
C GLY A 105 -4.34 -13.58 -4.35
N PRO A 106 -4.47 -14.21 -3.18
CA PRO A 106 -4.84 -13.52 -1.94
C PRO A 106 -3.84 -12.44 -1.55
N VAL A 107 -4.35 -11.34 -0.97
CA VAL A 107 -3.54 -10.22 -0.47
C VAL A 107 -3.47 -10.18 1.05
N TYR A 108 -4.40 -10.84 1.74
CA TYR A 108 -4.55 -10.93 3.20
C TYR A 108 -4.79 -9.59 3.92
N SER A 109 -4.74 -8.47 3.23
CA SER A 109 -4.88 -7.12 3.80
C SER A 109 -5.75 -6.18 2.98
N VAL A 110 -6.57 -6.69 2.08
CA VAL A 110 -7.68 -5.98 1.43
C VAL A 110 -8.89 -6.89 1.51
N MET A 111 -9.66 -6.71 2.59
CA MET A 111 -10.66 -7.66 3.03
C MET A 111 -12.05 -7.05 3.08
N LEU A 112 -13.00 -7.72 2.46
CA LEU A 112 -14.42 -7.45 2.64
C LEU A 112 -14.94 -8.38 3.74
N PHE A 113 -15.37 -7.80 4.86
CA PHE A 113 -16.08 -8.47 5.94
C PHE A 113 -17.57 -8.30 5.70
N HIS A 114 -18.39 -9.38 5.77
CA HIS A 114 -19.80 -9.30 5.41
C HIS A 114 -20.66 -10.28 6.19
N TRP A 115 -21.95 -9.92 6.35
CA TRP A 115 -22.91 -10.72 7.13
C TRP A 115 -23.65 -11.78 6.32
N CYS A 116 -23.72 -11.63 5.00
CA CYS A 116 -24.40 -12.52 4.07
C CYS A 116 -23.41 -12.99 2.98
N PRO A 117 -23.69 -14.08 2.27
CA PRO A 117 -22.89 -14.48 1.13
C PRO A 117 -22.72 -13.36 0.11
N TRP A 118 -21.59 -13.32 -0.57
CA TRP A 118 -21.25 -12.29 -1.54
C TRP A 118 -22.36 -12.03 -2.60
N GLN A 119 -23.03 -13.12 -3.02
CA GLN A 119 -24.10 -13.07 -3.99
C GLN A 119 -25.36 -12.33 -3.51
N GLU A 120 -25.50 -12.16 -2.21
CA GLU A 120 -26.61 -11.47 -1.54
C GLU A 120 -26.31 -9.98 -1.23
N LEU A 121 -25.15 -9.47 -1.71
CA LEU A 121 -24.77 -8.07 -1.52
C LEU A 121 -25.43 -7.12 -2.54
N ASP A 122 -26.35 -7.61 -3.37
CA ASP A 122 -27.12 -6.72 -4.25
C ASP A 122 -28.02 -5.78 -3.46
N GLY A 123 -27.94 -4.50 -3.73
CA GLY A 123 -28.62 -3.45 -2.97
C GLY A 123 -28.04 -3.16 -1.58
N ALA A 124 -26.95 -3.84 -1.19
CA ALA A 124 -26.35 -3.69 0.14
C ALA A 124 -25.69 -2.31 0.33
N ARG A 125 -25.67 -1.86 1.59
CA ARG A 125 -24.86 -0.73 2.05
C ARG A 125 -23.55 -1.25 2.58
N ILE A 126 -22.45 -0.87 1.94
CA ILE A 126 -21.11 -1.35 2.26
C ILE A 126 -20.29 -0.19 2.81
N ALA A 127 -19.85 -0.30 4.07
CA ALA A 127 -18.90 0.64 4.64
C ALA A 127 -17.53 0.44 3.98
N VAL A 128 -16.93 1.50 3.45
CA VAL A 128 -15.61 1.42 2.82
C VAL A 128 -14.62 2.36 3.50
N THR A 129 -13.40 1.88 3.69
CA THR A 129 -12.33 2.69 4.28
C THR A 129 -12.03 3.95 3.49
N THR A 130 -11.75 5.05 4.18
CA THR A 130 -11.28 6.31 3.59
C THR A 130 -9.79 6.28 3.20
N HIS A 131 -9.06 5.21 3.53
CA HIS A 131 -7.60 5.14 3.37
C HIS A 131 -7.14 4.59 2.01
N SER A 132 -8.04 4.11 1.13
CA SER A 132 -7.66 3.57 -0.18
C SER A 132 -8.72 3.79 -1.25
N ALA A 133 -8.38 4.56 -2.27
CA ALA A 133 -9.19 4.67 -3.48
C ALA A 133 -9.12 3.38 -4.34
N THR A 134 -7.93 2.78 -4.47
CA THR A 134 -7.74 1.56 -5.27
C THR A 134 -8.57 0.38 -4.79
N SER A 135 -8.61 0.13 -3.47
CA SER A 135 -9.35 -1.02 -2.94
C SER A 135 -10.87 -0.82 -3.03
N VAL A 136 -11.34 0.42 -2.89
CA VAL A 136 -12.76 0.77 -3.08
C VAL A 136 -13.15 0.57 -4.54
N GLU A 137 -12.32 0.99 -5.49
CA GLU A 137 -12.61 0.79 -6.90
C GLU A 137 -12.47 -0.66 -7.34
N LEU A 138 -11.52 -1.42 -6.77
CA LEU A 138 -11.44 -2.87 -6.97
C LEU A 138 -12.75 -3.56 -6.51
N LEU A 139 -13.27 -3.19 -5.34
CA LEU A 139 -14.56 -3.70 -4.87
C LEU A 139 -15.68 -3.37 -5.87
N ARG A 140 -15.74 -2.14 -6.37
CA ARG A 140 -16.74 -1.71 -7.36
C ARG A 140 -16.65 -2.54 -8.64
N VAL A 141 -15.44 -2.73 -9.18
CA VAL A 141 -15.21 -3.59 -10.35
C VAL A 141 -15.70 -5.01 -10.10
N LEU A 142 -15.34 -5.61 -8.95
CA LEU A 142 -15.72 -6.98 -8.60
C LEU A 142 -17.24 -7.14 -8.39
N LEU A 143 -17.93 -6.14 -7.88
CA LEU A 143 -19.40 -6.13 -7.78
C LEU A 143 -20.04 -6.03 -9.17
N ASN A 144 -19.59 -5.10 -10.00
CA ASN A 144 -20.09 -4.91 -11.36
C ASN A 144 -19.94 -6.15 -12.22
N GLU A 145 -18.80 -6.84 -12.16
CA GLU A 145 -18.57 -8.09 -12.91
C GLU A 145 -19.49 -9.24 -12.47
N ARG A 146 -20.13 -9.11 -11.31
CA ARG A 146 -21.14 -10.04 -10.79
C ARG A 146 -22.56 -9.54 -10.98
N ASN A 147 -22.76 -8.40 -11.66
CA ASN A 147 -24.04 -7.70 -11.80
C ASN A 147 -24.69 -7.37 -10.43
N LEU A 148 -23.87 -7.04 -9.43
CA LEU A 148 -24.32 -6.61 -8.11
C LEU A 148 -24.20 -5.09 -8.02
N SER A 149 -25.21 -4.45 -7.47
CA SER A 149 -25.25 -3.03 -7.17
C SER A 149 -25.18 -2.84 -5.64
N ALA A 150 -24.29 -1.98 -5.16
CA ALA A 150 -24.20 -1.69 -3.74
C ALA A 150 -23.89 -0.20 -3.52
N GLU A 151 -24.38 0.34 -2.41
CA GLU A 151 -24.04 1.69 -1.97
C GLU A 151 -22.74 1.66 -1.16
N LEU A 152 -21.66 2.27 -1.67
CA LEU A 152 -20.37 2.33 -1.01
C LEU A 152 -20.29 3.61 -0.17
N LEU A 153 -20.23 3.46 1.15
CA LEU A 153 -20.29 4.55 2.12
C LEU A 153 -18.93 4.72 2.82
N PRO A 154 -18.21 5.86 2.61
CA PRO A 154 -16.93 6.11 3.27
C PRO A 154 -17.09 6.14 4.80
N CYS A 155 -16.27 5.36 5.49
CA CYS A 155 -16.25 5.25 6.95
C CYS A 155 -14.82 5.21 7.47
N GLU A 156 -14.65 5.66 8.73
CA GLU A 156 -13.41 5.43 9.46
C GLU A 156 -13.17 3.91 9.66
N PRO A 157 -11.92 3.43 9.52
CA PRO A 157 -11.61 2.00 9.47
C PRO A 157 -11.63 1.33 10.86
N TYR A 158 -12.81 1.20 11.43
CA TYR A 158 -13.07 0.46 12.68
C TYR A 158 -14.18 -0.57 12.45
N LEU A 159 -13.78 -1.83 12.25
CA LEU A 159 -14.66 -2.92 11.81
C LEU A 159 -15.95 -3.08 12.61
N PRO A 160 -15.95 -3.06 13.96
CA PRO A 160 -17.19 -3.19 14.73
C PRO A 160 -18.21 -2.11 14.39
N ALA A 161 -17.81 -0.84 14.33
CA ALA A 161 -18.71 0.26 14.00
C ALA A 161 -19.20 0.20 12.54
N MET A 162 -18.32 -0.21 11.61
CA MET A 162 -18.69 -0.37 10.20
C MET A 162 -19.77 -1.44 10.03
N LEU A 163 -19.61 -2.62 10.66
CA LEU A 163 -20.54 -3.75 10.55
C LEU A 163 -21.80 -3.60 11.43
N GLN A 164 -21.83 -2.65 12.35
CA GLN A 164 -23.02 -2.37 13.17
C GLN A 164 -24.16 -1.77 12.32
N HIS A 165 -23.84 -1.05 11.25
CA HIS A 165 -24.80 -0.28 10.47
C HIS A 165 -24.80 -0.62 8.97
N HIS A 166 -23.98 -1.59 8.53
CA HIS A 166 -23.83 -1.97 7.14
C HIS A 166 -23.78 -3.49 6.97
N GLU A 167 -24.19 -3.98 5.84
CA GLU A 167 -24.20 -5.41 5.49
C GLU A 167 -22.78 -5.93 5.27
N ALA A 168 -21.85 -5.04 4.88
CA ALA A 168 -20.45 -5.38 4.70
C ALA A 168 -19.54 -4.19 5.02
N ALA A 169 -18.24 -4.48 5.22
CA ALA A 169 -17.21 -3.50 5.52
C ALA A 169 -15.91 -3.85 4.79
N LEU A 170 -15.37 -2.90 4.02
CA LEU A 170 -14.07 -3.01 3.38
C LEU A 170 -13.00 -2.38 4.25
N LEU A 171 -12.04 -3.17 4.71
CA LEU A 171 -10.82 -2.72 5.36
C LEU A 171 -9.59 -3.00 4.51
N ILE A 172 -8.53 -2.21 4.76
CA ILE A 172 -7.23 -2.39 4.12
C ILE A 172 -6.06 -2.35 5.11
N GLY A 173 -4.90 -2.79 4.64
CA GLY A 173 -3.62 -2.67 5.35
C GLY A 173 -3.61 -3.44 6.66
N ASP A 174 -2.92 -2.89 7.63
CA ASP A 174 -2.66 -3.54 8.91
C ASP A 174 -3.94 -3.87 9.70
N SER A 175 -4.95 -2.99 9.62
CA SER A 175 -6.27 -3.23 10.24
C SER A 175 -6.97 -4.46 9.63
N ALA A 176 -6.97 -4.56 8.30
CA ALA A 176 -7.58 -5.69 7.61
C ALA A 176 -6.86 -7.00 7.90
N LEU A 177 -5.51 -6.99 7.89
CA LEU A 177 -4.70 -8.14 8.25
C LEU A 177 -4.99 -8.61 9.67
N THR A 178 -5.00 -7.68 10.62
CA THR A 178 -5.23 -7.98 12.04
C THR A 178 -6.62 -8.58 12.27
N GLU A 179 -7.67 -7.97 11.73
CA GLU A 179 -9.03 -8.47 11.88
C GLU A 179 -9.23 -9.83 11.17
N ALA A 180 -8.62 -10.03 10.00
CA ALA A 180 -8.68 -11.30 9.29
C ALA A 180 -7.97 -12.44 10.05
N VAL A 181 -6.85 -12.14 10.73
CA VAL A 181 -6.11 -13.11 11.55
C VAL A 181 -6.83 -13.41 12.85
N LEU A 182 -7.26 -12.39 13.57
CA LEU A 182 -7.88 -12.54 14.89
C LEU A 182 -9.31 -13.09 14.82
N ARG A 183 -10.02 -12.86 13.71
CA ARG A 183 -11.39 -13.36 13.46
C ARG A 183 -12.33 -13.07 14.63
N ARG A 184 -12.31 -11.84 15.12
CA ARG A 184 -13.13 -11.44 16.28
C ARG A 184 -14.61 -11.52 15.96
N SER A 185 -15.39 -12.00 16.93
CA SER A 185 -16.85 -11.89 16.84
C SER A 185 -17.28 -10.46 17.13
N ILE A 186 -18.28 -9.98 16.38
CA ILE A 186 -18.94 -8.69 16.57
C ILE A 186 -20.37 -8.98 16.98
N ASP A 187 -20.77 -8.53 18.17
CA ASP A 187 -22.09 -8.81 18.77
C ASP A 187 -22.44 -10.31 18.79
N GLY A 188 -21.44 -11.16 19.08
CA GLY A 188 -21.59 -12.60 19.14
C GLY A 188 -21.68 -13.31 17.78
N ARG A 189 -21.58 -12.58 16.66
CA ARG A 189 -21.57 -13.12 15.30
C ARG A 189 -20.18 -13.00 14.68
N GLN A 190 -19.78 -13.98 13.90
CA GLN A 190 -18.54 -13.94 13.14
C GLN A 190 -18.83 -13.57 11.69
N PRO A 191 -18.24 -12.47 11.14
CA PRO A 191 -18.45 -12.11 9.76
C PRO A 191 -17.77 -13.12 8.83
N LEU A 192 -18.36 -13.32 7.66
CA LEU A 192 -17.68 -13.89 6.50
C LEU A 192 -16.59 -12.94 6.02
N VAL A 193 -15.58 -13.48 5.34
CA VAL A 193 -14.44 -12.68 4.87
C VAL A 193 -14.13 -13.07 3.43
N THR A 194 -14.06 -12.08 2.57
CA THR A 194 -13.60 -12.23 1.18
C THR A 194 -12.33 -11.42 0.96
N ASP A 195 -11.27 -12.07 0.49
CA ASP A 195 -10.04 -11.42 0.05
C ASP A 195 -10.22 -10.89 -1.38
N LEU A 196 -10.04 -9.57 -1.57
CA LEU A 196 -10.27 -8.96 -2.89
C LEU A 196 -9.16 -9.27 -3.90
N GLY A 197 -7.93 -9.57 -3.46
CA GLY A 197 -6.87 -10.04 -4.35
C GLY A 197 -7.18 -11.44 -4.91
N GLU A 198 -7.67 -12.34 -4.06
CA GLU A 198 -8.14 -13.67 -4.47
C GLU A 198 -9.33 -13.57 -5.43
N ALA A 199 -10.31 -12.71 -5.12
CA ALA A 199 -11.46 -12.47 -5.97
C ALA A 199 -11.09 -11.89 -7.35
N TRP A 200 -10.08 -11.03 -7.41
CA TRP A 200 -9.51 -10.52 -8.66
C TRP A 200 -8.83 -11.63 -9.46
N TYR A 201 -8.00 -12.42 -8.79
CA TYR A 201 -7.32 -13.55 -9.46
C TYR A 201 -8.30 -14.58 -10.01
N ALA A 202 -9.35 -14.91 -9.28
CA ALA A 202 -10.41 -15.80 -9.74
C ALA A 202 -11.13 -15.28 -10.99
N LEU A 203 -11.22 -13.94 -11.14
CA LEU A 203 -11.86 -13.29 -12.30
C LEU A 203 -10.93 -13.21 -13.51
N THR A 204 -9.64 -12.88 -13.30
CA THR A 204 -8.73 -12.44 -14.37
C THR A 204 -7.56 -13.36 -14.64
N HIS A 205 -7.21 -14.20 -13.67
CA HIS A 205 -5.97 -15.00 -13.61
C HIS A 205 -4.68 -14.16 -13.68
N LEU A 206 -4.77 -12.87 -13.38
CA LEU A 206 -3.66 -11.92 -13.36
C LEU A 206 -3.34 -11.47 -11.93
N PRO A 207 -2.10 -11.06 -11.65
CA PRO A 207 -1.78 -10.35 -10.41
C PRO A 207 -2.61 -9.08 -10.28
N PHE A 208 -2.90 -8.66 -9.05
CA PHE A 208 -3.42 -7.31 -8.79
C PHE A 208 -2.29 -6.42 -8.28
N THR A 209 -2.01 -5.34 -8.99
CA THR A 209 -1.05 -4.32 -8.59
C THR A 209 -1.77 -3.24 -7.78
N PHE A 210 -1.48 -3.15 -6.49
CA PHE A 210 -2.11 -2.20 -5.56
C PHE A 210 -1.48 -0.81 -5.61
N ALA A 211 -0.17 -0.75 -5.84
CA ALA A 211 0.57 0.50 -5.88
C ALA A 211 1.85 0.38 -6.72
N VAL A 212 2.31 1.53 -7.24
CA VAL A 212 3.59 1.69 -7.95
C VAL A 212 4.33 2.92 -7.41
N TRP A 213 5.66 2.94 -7.47
CA TRP A 213 6.40 4.16 -7.22
C TRP A 213 6.23 5.12 -8.40
N ALA A 214 5.76 6.33 -8.16
CA ALA A 214 5.58 7.33 -9.20
C ALA A 214 5.94 8.75 -8.75
N SER A 215 6.33 9.55 -9.71
CA SER A 215 6.55 10.99 -9.59
C SER A 215 5.79 11.75 -10.67
N ARG A 216 5.67 13.08 -10.51
CA ARG A 216 5.12 13.91 -11.57
C ARG A 216 6.05 13.91 -12.78
N ARG A 217 5.49 13.95 -13.99
CA ARG A 217 6.23 13.96 -15.29
C ARG A 217 7.31 15.06 -15.37
N ASN A 218 7.07 16.21 -14.76
CA ASN A 218 8.01 17.33 -14.72
C ASN A 218 8.99 17.29 -13.55
N SER A 219 9.00 16.20 -12.79
CA SER A 219 9.83 16.03 -11.58
C SER A 219 10.45 14.62 -11.56
N PRO A 220 11.40 14.32 -12.47
CA PRO A 220 12.07 13.03 -12.48
C PRO A 220 12.80 12.80 -11.15
N PRO A 221 12.75 11.59 -10.60
CA PRO A 221 13.55 11.24 -9.43
C PRO A 221 15.03 11.21 -9.79
N SER A 222 15.90 11.56 -8.84
CA SER A 222 17.33 11.47 -9.10
C SER A 222 17.79 10.01 -9.23
N PRO A 223 18.85 9.74 -10.03
CA PRO A 223 19.43 8.39 -10.12
C PRO A 223 19.87 7.85 -8.75
N ARG A 224 20.33 8.74 -7.85
CA ARG A 224 20.70 8.37 -6.48
C ARG A 224 19.49 7.88 -5.70
N LEU A 225 18.36 8.60 -5.74
CA LEU A 225 17.14 8.19 -5.03
C LEU A 225 16.64 6.83 -5.51
N VAL A 226 16.63 6.60 -6.83
CA VAL A 226 16.24 5.31 -7.40
C VAL A 226 17.17 4.18 -6.98
N ALA A 227 18.50 4.43 -7.00
CA ALA A 227 19.49 3.44 -6.53
C ALA A 227 19.33 3.09 -5.05
N GLU A 228 19.06 4.08 -4.19
CA GLU A 228 18.80 3.86 -2.76
C GLU A 228 17.51 3.07 -2.53
N LEU A 229 16.43 3.34 -3.29
CA LEU A 229 15.20 2.55 -3.23
C LEU A 229 15.43 1.10 -3.65
N ARG A 230 16.17 0.87 -4.74
CA ARG A 230 16.55 -0.49 -5.18
C ARG A 230 17.33 -1.22 -4.08
N SER A 231 18.34 -0.55 -3.54
CA SER A 231 19.16 -1.10 -2.45
C SER A 231 18.33 -1.39 -1.19
N ALA A 232 17.38 -0.53 -0.84
CA ALA A 232 16.48 -0.75 0.30
C ALA A 232 15.58 -1.98 0.08
N ARG A 233 14.99 -2.12 -1.12
CA ARG A 233 14.22 -3.31 -1.49
C ARG A 233 15.05 -4.58 -1.38
N GLU A 234 16.24 -4.62 -1.96
CA GLU A 234 17.11 -5.80 -1.91
C GLU A 234 17.49 -6.15 -0.46
N ARG A 235 17.81 -5.13 0.36
CA ARG A 235 18.07 -5.35 1.79
C ARG A 235 16.85 -5.90 2.51
N GLY A 236 15.67 -5.31 2.26
CA GLY A 236 14.42 -5.73 2.89
C GLY A 236 14.02 -7.16 2.53
N LEU A 237 14.15 -7.53 1.26
CA LEU A 237 13.87 -8.89 0.79
C LEU A 237 14.91 -9.89 1.30
N GLY A 238 16.18 -9.50 1.32
CA GLY A 238 17.27 -10.33 1.87
C GLY A 238 17.19 -10.54 3.39
N HIS A 239 16.46 -9.66 4.10
CA HIS A 239 16.27 -9.74 5.56
C HIS A 239 14.79 -9.86 5.95
N LEU A 240 13.96 -10.51 5.11
CA LEU A 240 12.51 -10.55 5.27
C LEU A 240 12.07 -11.08 6.65
N ALA A 241 12.79 -12.01 7.23
CA ALA A 241 12.50 -12.51 8.58
C ALA A 241 12.67 -11.42 9.66
N ALA A 242 13.70 -10.57 9.54
CA ALA A 242 13.90 -9.46 10.47
C ALA A 242 12.85 -8.36 10.27
N VAL A 243 12.50 -8.04 9.01
CA VAL A 243 11.39 -7.14 8.68
C VAL A 243 10.09 -7.65 9.30
N ALA A 244 9.79 -8.94 9.10
CA ALA A 244 8.59 -9.57 9.63
C ALA A 244 8.54 -9.55 11.15
N ALA A 245 9.66 -9.78 11.84
CA ALA A 245 9.72 -9.72 13.29
C ALA A 245 9.45 -8.29 13.82
N ALA A 246 10.02 -7.27 13.17
CA ALA A 246 9.79 -5.88 13.54
C ALA A 246 8.34 -5.44 13.32
N GLU A 247 7.74 -5.82 12.20
CA GLU A 247 6.34 -5.48 11.90
C GLU A 247 5.35 -6.29 12.74
N ALA A 248 5.63 -7.57 13.01
CA ALA A 248 4.81 -8.41 13.88
C ALA A 248 4.67 -7.84 15.30
N HIS A 249 5.77 -7.28 15.83
CA HIS A 249 5.76 -6.62 17.14
C HIS A 249 4.83 -5.39 17.14
N LYS A 250 4.81 -4.60 16.07
CA LYS A 250 3.93 -3.42 15.95
C LYS A 250 2.45 -3.81 15.87
N LEU A 251 2.16 -4.94 15.21
CA LEU A 251 0.79 -5.42 14.98
C LEU A 251 0.26 -6.32 16.11
N ASP A 252 1.10 -6.72 17.05
CA ASP A 252 0.80 -7.76 18.04
C ASP A 252 0.31 -9.06 17.37
N LEU A 253 0.99 -9.46 16.30
CA LEU A 253 0.69 -10.68 15.55
C LEU A 253 1.86 -11.67 15.59
N PRO A 254 1.61 -13.00 15.44
CA PRO A 254 2.67 -13.98 15.35
C PRO A 254 3.61 -13.71 14.16
N VAL A 255 4.93 -13.72 14.40
CA VAL A 255 5.97 -13.44 13.39
C VAL A 255 5.78 -14.28 12.12
N GLY A 256 5.48 -15.58 12.28
CA GLY A 256 5.29 -16.48 11.12
C GLY A 256 4.10 -16.11 10.22
N ILE A 257 3.07 -15.45 10.76
CA ILE A 257 1.94 -14.92 9.98
C ILE A 257 2.42 -13.72 9.15
N VAL A 258 3.09 -12.75 9.79
CA VAL A 258 3.58 -11.56 9.12
C VAL A 258 4.65 -11.90 8.09
N GLN A 259 5.50 -12.88 8.37
CA GLN A 259 6.50 -13.35 7.41
C GLN A 259 5.86 -13.96 6.15
N ARG A 260 4.85 -14.82 6.30
CA ARG A 260 4.09 -15.36 5.16
C ARG A 260 3.35 -14.26 4.39
N TYR A 261 2.76 -13.31 5.11
CA TYR A 261 2.10 -12.15 4.52
C TYR A 261 3.06 -11.34 3.65
N LEU A 262 4.23 -10.97 4.16
CA LEU A 262 5.24 -10.20 3.40
C LEU A 262 5.83 -11.00 2.24
N ALA A 263 6.06 -12.31 2.41
CA ALA A 263 6.57 -13.17 1.35
C ALA A 263 5.58 -13.39 0.19
N ASN A 264 4.30 -13.09 0.39
CA ASN A 264 3.27 -13.24 -0.64
C ASN A 264 3.25 -12.09 -1.65
N PHE A 265 3.87 -10.95 -1.33
CA PHE A 265 3.90 -9.79 -2.23
C PHE A 265 4.94 -9.93 -3.32
N ARG A 266 4.62 -9.35 -4.47
CA ARG A 266 5.46 -9.13 -5.63
C ARG A 266 5.95 -7.68 -5.59
N TYR A 267 7.23 -7.50 -5.30
CA TYR A 267 7.84 -6.16 -5.11
C TYR A 267 8.54 -5.65 -6.36
N TYR A 268 8.52 -6.43 -7.43
CA TYR A 268 9.02 -6.08 -8.76
C TYR A 268 7.85 -5.96 -9.74
N LEU A 269 7.81 -4.87 -10.48
CA LEU A 269 6.78 -4.64 -11.49
C LEU A 269 7.13 -5.42 -12.77
N GLU A 270 6.88 -6.72 -12.75
CA GLU A 270 7.12 -7.62 -13.87
C GLU A 270 5.99 -7.54 -14.93
N PRO A 271 6.18 -8.10 -16.15
CA PRO A 271 5.15 -8.04 -17.19
C PRO A 271 3.76 -8.48 -16.74
N PRO A 272 3.56 -9.61 -16.00
CA PRO A 272 2.22 -9.98 -15.56
C PRO A 272 1.57 -8.95 -14.62
N ASP A 273 2.39 -8.25 -13.78
CA ASP A 273 1.89 -7.22 -12.86
C ASP A 273 1.42 -5.98 -13.64
N ARG A 274 2.10 -5.65 -14.74
CA ARG A 274 1.69 -4.58 -15.67
C ARG A 274 0.41 -4.97 -16.41
N ASP A 275 0.28 -6.21 -16.85
CA ASP A 275 -0.94 -6.72 -17.49
C ASP A 275 -2.13 -6.62 -16.54
N GLY A 276 -1.93 -6.98 -15.25
CA GLY A 276 -2.94 -6.82 -14.21
C GLY A 276 -3.30 -5.34 -13.97
N LEU A 277 -2.32 -4.45 -13.96
CA LEU A 277 -2.54 -3.00 -13.82
C LEU A 277 -3.33 -2.43 -15.01
N VAL A 278 -2.98 -2.80 -16.23
CA VAL A 278 -3.70 -2.41 -17.45
C VAL A 278 -5.13 -2.92 -17.42
N THR A 279 -5.32 -4.21 -17.13
CA THR A 279 -6.64 -4.85 -17.05
C THR A 279 -7.53 -4.18 -16.00
N PHE A 280 -6.95 -3.75 -14.87
CA PHE A 280 -7.68 -2.96 -13.87
C PHE A 280 -8.05 -1.57 -14.41
N GLY A 281 -7.11 -0.90 -15.10
CA GLY A 281 -7.34 0.41 -15.71
C GLY A 281 -8.50 0.39 -16.71
N GLU A 282 -8.58 -0.64 -17.56
CA GLU A 282 -9.64 -0.82 -18.55
C GLU A 282 -11.03 -0.99 -17.92
N ARG A 283 -11.11 -1.59 -16.71
CA ARG A 283 -12.36 -1.80 -15.99
C ARG A 283 -12.75 -0.65 -15.06
N ALA A 284 -11.76 0.04 -14.50
CA ALA A 284 -11.96 1.00 -13.42
C ALA A 284 -11.94 2.47 -13.88
N VAL A 285 -11.29 2.77 -15.03
CA VAL A 285 -11.08 4.16 -15.47
C VAL A 285 -11.70 4.40 -16.84
N PRO A 286 -12.78 5.19 -16.91
CA PRO A 286 -13.42 5.49 -18.20
C PRO A 286 -12.43 6.10 -19.21
N GLY A 287 -12.41 5.54 -20.42
CA GLY A 287 -11.56 6.00 -21.52
C GLY A 287 -10.06 5.72 -21.34
N PHE A 288 -9.68 4.83 -20.40
CA PHE A 288 -8.31 4.42 -20.23
C PHE A 288 -7.77 3.68 -21.46
N ARG A 289 -6.50 3.93 -21.78
CA ARG A 289 -5.74 3.21 -22.81
C ARG A 289 -4.37 2.84 -22.26
N ALA A 290 -3.96 1.59 -22.45
CA ALA A 290 -2.66 1.07 -21.98
C ALA A 290 -1.46 1.91 -22.51
N SER A 291 -1.57 2.46 -23.73
CA SER A 291 -0.53 3.31 -24.34
C SER A 291 -0.31 4.66 -23.62
N GLU A 292 -1.19 5.03 -22.70
CA GLU A 292 -1.06 6.27 -21.91
C GLU A 292 -0.24 6.06 -20.62
N LEU A 293 0.09 4.81 -20.28
CA LEU A 293 0.97 4.51 -19.15
C LEU A 293 2.42 4.79 -19.55
N GLU A 294 3.07 5.62 -18.77
CA GLU A 294 4.48 5.95 -18.97
C GLU A 294 5.32 5.57 -17.76
N PHE A 295 6.51 5.09 -18.07
CA PHE A 295 7.53 4.72 -17.09
C PHE A 295 8.78 5.55 -17.31
N TRP A 296 9.53 5.78 -16.22
CA TRP A 296 10.83 6.42 -16.33
C TRP A 296 11.83 5.46 -16.98
N GLU A 297 12.68 5.98 -17.86
CA GLU A 297 13.87 5.30 -18.36
C GLU A 297 15.00 5.54 -17.35
N LEU A 298 15.42 4.48 -16.61
CA LEU A 298 16.32 4.59 -15.46
C LEU A 298 17.46 3.57 -15.51
#